data_5c8e198f08b26133341d20fb9fe276a3
#
_entry.id   5c8e198f08b26133341d20fb9fe276a3
#
_cell.length_a   1.000
_cell.length_b   1.000
_cell.length_c   1.000
_cell.angle_alpha   90.00
_cell.angle_beta   90.00
_cell.angle_gamma   90.00
#
_symmetry.space_group_name_H-M   'P 1'
#
loop_
_entity.id
_entity.type
_entity.pdbx_description
1 polymer ?
#
loop_
_entity_poly.entity_id
_entity_poly.type
_entity_poly.pdbx_seq_one_letter_code
_entity_poly.pdbx_strand_id
1 'polypeptide(L)'
;RDPAGELLGQPTPGESLVENHLAHMFRGTVANHGFRPATRVRQDGQWIIRTYAETGRRVAGLARAFVTPGVLTEDGLQRGDRISLFAGNCPEWIEADLAGMTIGVVPVPIYPTSTPDQIVHIVTDAGIRVIVTAGPKELDRILEARDQMPCLETVVLIDPADRVGDHDGLTVLSLEQVRQAGVSEEMQP
;
A
#
# COMPACT_ATOMS: atom_id res chain seq x y z
N ARG A 1 -17.41 13.76 -35.38
CA ARG A 1 -17.53 14.09 -33.94
C ARG A 1 -17.27 12.79 -33.22
N ASP A 2 -16.21 12.76 -32.44
CA ASP A 2 -15.80 11.61 -31.65
C ASP A 2 -16.53 11.64 -30.29
N PRO A 3 -17.48 10.76 -30.04
CA PRO A 3 -18.23 10.72 -28.78
C PRO A 3 -17.37 10.30 -27.57
N ALA A 4 -16.16 9.77 -27.76
CA ALA A 4 -15.22 9.47 -26.69
C ALA A 4 -14.49 10.71 -26.16
N GLY A 5 -14.40 11.78 -26.95
CA GLY A 5 -13.77 13.05 -26.54
C GLY A 5 -14.64 13.89 -25.59
N GLU A 6 -15.95 13.63 -25.51
CA GLU A 6 -16.85 14.33 -24.57
C GLU A 6 -16.89 13.68 -23.16
N LEU A 7 -16.44 12.44 -23.02
CA LEU A 7 -16.45 11.71 -21.73
C LEU A 7 -15.22 11.99 -20.85
N LEU A 8 -14.14 12.47 -21.46
CA LEU A 8 -12.95 12.94 -20.78
C LEU A 8 -12.84 14.44 -21.01
N GLY A 9 -13.53 15.24 -20.19
CA GLY A 9 -13.47 16.70 -20.26
C GLY A 9 -12.03 17.16 -20.47
N GLN A 10 -11.78 17.95 -21.51
CA GLN A 10 -10.45 18.54 -21.74
C GLN A 10 -10.11 19.39 -20.52
N PRO A 11 -8.89 19.27 -19.96
CA PRO A 11 -8.49 20.11 -18.84
C PRO A 11 -8.60 21.57 -19.24
N THR A 12 -9.29 22.38 -18.46
CA THR A 12 -9.37 23.82 -18.65
C THR A 12 -7.98 24.42 -18.50
N PRO A 13 -7.61 25.46 -19.29
CA PRO A 13 -6.33 26.13 -19.15
C PRO A 13 -6.14 26.64 -17.72
N GLY A 14 -5.18 26.06 -16.97
CA GLY A 14 -4.93 26.35 -15.55
C GLY A 14 -5.20 25.19 -14.59
N GLU A 15 -5.88 24.12 -15.00
CA GLU A 15 -5.96 22.88 -14.22
C GLU A 15 -4.60 22.18 -14.24
N SER A 16 -3.99 22.07 -13.08
CA SER A 16 -2.74 21.34 -12.88
C SER A 16 -2.94 19.86 -13.22
N LEU A 17 -2.06 19.28 -14.04
CA LEU A 17 -2.00 17.83 -14.32
C LEU A 17 -1.90 16.99 -13.02
N VAL A 18 -1.55 17.61 -11.91
CA VAL A 18 -1.50 16.99 -10.56
C VAL A 18 -2.89 16.66 -10.03
N GLU A 19 -3.95 17.28 -10.54
CA GLU A 19 -5.32 17.06 -10.07
C GLU A 19 -6.01 15.82 -10.67
N ASN A 20 -5.44 15.21 -11.71
CA ASN A 20 -6.03 14.08 -12.44
C ASN A 20 -5.30 12.74 -12.24
N HIS A 21 -4.70 12.48 -11.08
CA HIS A 21 -4.10 11.18 -10.78
C HIS A 21 -5.05 10.27 -9.96
N LEU A 22 -4.76 8.95 -9.93
CA LEU A 22 -5.62 7.94 -9.32
C LEU A 22 -5.98 8.23 -7.85
N ALA A 23 -5.04 8.72 -7.05
CA ALA A 23 -5.31 9.08 -5.66
C ALA A 23 -6.31 10.25 -5.54
N HIS A 24 -6.28 11.25 -6.44
CA HIS A 24 -7.28 12.31 -6.48
C HIS A 24 -8.66 11.78 -6.86
N MET A 25 -8.73 10.96 -7.91
CA MET A 25 -9.96 10.29 -8.31
C MET A 25 -10.57 9.45 -7.18
N PHE A 26 -9.74 8.70 -6.46
CA PHE A 26 -10.18 7.92 -5.30
C PHE A 26 -10.74 8.82 -4.18
N ARG A 27 -10.06 9.91 -3.83
CA ARG A 27 -10.55 10.90 -2.84
C ARG A 27 -11.89 11.49 -3.24
N GLY A 28 -12.07 11.86 -4.50
CA GLY A 28 -13.33 12.32 -5.05
C GLY A 28 -14.44 11.26 -4.92
N THR A 29 -14.11 10.00 -5.19
CA THR A 29 -15.05 8.87 -5.03
C THR A 29 -15.44 8.68 -3.56
N VAL A 30 -14.50 8.77 -2.63
CA VAL A 30 -14.78 8.70 -1.18
C VAL A 30 -15.71 9.83 -0.75
N ALA A 31 -15.44 11.05 -1.19
CA ALA A 31 -16.26 12.23 -0.85
C ALA A 31 -17.70 12.11 -1.39
N ASN A 32 -17.87 11.67 -2.64
CA ASN A 32 -19.17 11.65 -3.30
C ASN A 32 -19.98 10.37 -3.08
N HIS A 33 -19.30 9.25 -2.76
CA HIS A 33 -19.90 7.91 -2.68
C HIS A 33 -19.51 7.14 -1.42
N GLY A 34 -19.12 7.82 -0.34
CA GLY A 34 -18.56 7.24 0.88
C GLY A 34 -19.36 6.08 1.49
N PHE A 35 -20.69 6.12 1.38
CA PHE A 35 -21.59 5.09 1.90
C PHE A 35 -21.73 3.85 1.01
N ARG A 36 -21.26 3.91 -0.26
CA ARG A 36 -21.34 2.78 -1.18
C ARG A 36 -20.29 1.73 -0.88
N PRO A 37 -20.56 0.43 -1.17
CA PRO A 37 -19.55 -0.63 -1.09
C PRO A 37 -18.36 -0.33 -2.02
N ALA A 38 -17.15 -0.38 -1.45
CA ALA A 38 -15.89 -0.27 -2.19
C ALA A 38 -15.28 -1.65 -2.44
N THR A 39 -15.24 -2.49 -1.41
CA THR A 39 -14.69 -3.85 -1.50
C THR A 39 -15.63 -4.86 -0.87
N ARG A 40 -15.55 -6.09 -1.37
CA ARG A 40 -16.29 -7.23 -0.84
C ARG A 40 -15.38 -8.46 -0.85
N VAL A 41 -15.18 -9.06 0.32
CA VAL A 41 -14.33 -10.24 0.52
C VAL A 41 -15.11 -11.32 1.24
N ARG A 42 -14.87 -12.57 0.92
CA ARG A 42 -15.43 -13.69 1.65
C ARG A 42 -14.43 -14.19 2.69
N GLN A 43 -14.79 -14.10 3.96
CA GLN A 43 -13.99 -14.56 5.09
C GLN A 43 -14.86 -15.44 5.99
N ASP A 44 -14.38 -16.63 6.33
CA ASP A 44 -15.10 -17.61 7.18
C ASP A 44 -16.54 -17.88 6.74
N GLY A 45 -16.75 -17.94 5.41
CA GLY A 45 -18.06 -18.19 4.83
C GLY A 45 -18.99 -16.96 4.74
N GLN A 46 -18.62 -15.83 5.34
CA GLN A 46 -19.38 -14.59 5.35
C GLN A 46 -18.81 -13.56 4.40
N TRP A 47 -19.66 -12.64 3.92
CA TRP A 47 -19.24 -11.50 3.12
C TRP A 47 -18.90 -10.32 4.02
N ILE A 48 -17.64 -9.93 4.03
CA ILE A 48 -17.18 -8.68 4.63
C ILE A 48 -17.20 -7.60 3.55
N ILE A 49 -17.98 -6.55 3.80
CA ILE A 49 -18.15 -5.43 2.90
C ILE A 49 -17.54 -4.20 3.57
N ARG A 50 -16.64 -3.50 2.86
CA ARG A 50 -16.14 -2.19 3.28
C ARG A 50 -16.68 -1.12 2.34
N THR A 51 -17.12 -0.01 2.90
CA THR A 51 -17.57 1.16 2.14
C THR A 51 -16.38 1.99 1.66
N TYR A 52 -16.62 2.92 0.71
CA TYR A 52 -15.58 3.87 0.29
C TYR A 52 -15.09 4.75 1.44
N ALA A 53 -15.97 5.15 2.37
CA ALA A 53 -15.55 5.92 3.55
C ALA A 53 -14.62 5.12 4.47
N GLU A 54 -14.92 3.84 4.73
CA GLU A 54 -14.05 2.96 5.52
C GLU A 54 -12.71 2.72 4.83
N THR A 55 -12.71 2.40 3.54
CA THR A 55 -11.49 2.23 2.75
C THR A 55 -10.67 3.53 2.74
N GLY A 56 -11.32 4.69 2.59
CA GLY A 56 -10.66 6.00 2.61
C GLY A 56 -9.96 6.29 3.94
N ARG A 57 -10.59 5.96 5.09
CA ARG A 57 -9.94 6.10 6.41
C ARG A 57 -8.71 5.19 6.55
N ARG A 58 -8.81 3.95 6.08
CA ARG A 58 -7.69 2.98 6.11
C ARG A 58 -6.53 3.44 5.24
N VAL A 59 -6.80 3.89 4.02
CA VAL A 59 -5.82 4.50 3.11
C VAL A 59 -5.15 5.71 3.75
N ALA A 60 -5.91 6.61 4.36
CA ALA A 60 -5.37 7.80 5.02
C ALA A 60 -4.48 7.45 6.23
N GLY A 61 -4.86 6.43 7.02
CA GLY A 61 -4.03 5.93 8.11
C GLY A 61 -2.70 5.37 7.61
N LEU A 62 -2.72 4.51 6.58
CA LEU A 62 -1.51 3.97 5.98
C LEU A 62 -0.63 5.07 5.35
N ALA A 63 -1.22 6.00 4.61
CA ALA A 63 -0.49 7.10 3.98
C ALA A 63 0.28 7.96 5.01
N ARG A 64 -0.35 8.25 6.16
CA ARG A 64 0.33 8.94 7.27
C ARG A 64 1.45 8.11 7.89
N ALA A 65 1.19 6.83 8.19
CA ALA A 65 2.20 5.94 8.74
C ALA A 65 3.43 5.84 7.81
N PHE A 66 3.21 5.77 6.50
CA PHE A 66 4.28 5.64 5.52
C PHE A 66 5.25 6.82 5.55
N VAL A 67 4.78 8.04 5.77
CA VAL A 67 5.64 9.24 5.85
C VAL A 67 6.15 9.53 7.26
N THR A 68 5.66 8.81 8.28
CA THR A 68 6.06 9.06 9.67
C THR A 68 7.43 8.44 9.94
N PRO A 69 8.45 9.25 10.30
CA PRO A 69 9.75 8.74 10.66
C PRO A 69 9.69 7.72 11.81
N GLY A 70 10.48 6.66 11.68
CA GLY A 70 10.55 5.59 12.68
C GLY A 70 9.42 4.56 12.63
N VAL A 71 8.46 4.67 11.68
CA VAL A 71 7.40 3.65 11.52
C VAL A 71 7.85 2.55 10.56
N LEU A 72 8.15 2.88 9.32
CA LEU A 72 8.62 1.91 8.32
C LEU A 72 10.11 2.04 8.02
N THR A 73 10.62 3.25 8.06
CA THR A 73 12.02 3.59 7.83
C THR A 73 12.40 4.71 8.80
N GLU A 74 13.68 4.90 9.08
CA GLU A 74 14.14 5.91 10.03
C GLU A 74 13.66 7.32 9.66
N ASP A 75 13.65 7.66 8.38
CA ASP A 75 13.32 8.98 7.84
C ASP A 75 11.88 9.11 7.32
N GLY A 76 11.09 8.02 7.35
CA GLY A 76 9.80 7.91 6.67
C GLY A 76 9.95 7.84 5.14
N LEU A 77 8.94 7.34 4.45
CA LEU A 77 8.95 7.29 2.98
C LEU A 77 8.76 8.68 2.39
N GLN A 78 9.54 9.00 1.37
CA GLN A 78 9.54 10.28 0.68
C GLN A 78 8.90 10.14 -0.72
N ARG A 79 8.48 11.28 -1.28
CA ARG A 79 7.99 11.32 -2.66
C ARG A 79 9.05 10.78 -3.62
N GLY A 80 8.65 9.82 -4.47
CA GLY A 80 9.54 9.15 -5.42
C GLY A 80 10.22 7.89 -4.88
N ASP A 81 10.09 7.59 -3.59
CA ASP A 81 10.46 6.28 -3.06
C ASP A 81 9.59 5.19 -3.68
N ARG A 82 10.07 3.96 -3.62
CA ARG A 82 9.35 2.79 -4.11
C ARG A 82 9.03 1.87 -2.94
N ILE A 83 7.80 1.36 -2.94
CA ILE A 83 7.38 0.27 -2.07
C ILE A 83 6.98 -0.93 -2.92
N SER A 84 7.17 -2.13 -2.41
CA SER A 84 6.66 -3.31 -3.10
C SER A 84 5.37 -3.82 -2.49
N LEU A 85 4.52 -4.36 -3.36
CA LEU A 85 3.26 -5.01 -2.99
C LEU A 85 3.34 -6.46 -3.46
N PHE A 86 3.66 -7.38 -2.53
CA PHE A 86 3.89 -8.79 -2.80
C PHE A 86 2.75 -9.64 -2.20
N ALA A 87 1.58 -9.53 -2.78
CA ALA A 87 0.39 -10.27 -2.35
C ALA A 87 -0.55 -10.54 -3.52
N GLY A 88 -1.44 -11.51 -3.36
CA GLY A 88 -2.57 -11.70 -4.24
C GLY A 88 -3.61 -10.58 -4.08
N ASN A 89 -4.64 -10.61 -4.95
CA ASN A 89 -5.71 -9.61 -4.91
C ASN A 89 -6.47 -9.68 -3.58
N CYS A 90 -6.36 -8.62 -2.79
CA CYS A 90 -7.09 -8.42 -1.54
C CYS A 90 -7.33 -6.91 -1.32
N PRO A 91 -8.27 -6.52 -0.45
CA PRO A 91 -8.52 -5.11 -0.15
C PRO A 91 -7.30 -4.38 0.39
N GLU A 92 -6.52 -5.04 1.22
CA GLU A 92 -5.32 -4.51 1.87
C GLU A 92 -4.23 -4.13 0.85
N TRP A 93 -4.11 -4.92 -0.23
CA TRP A 93 -3.23 -4.60 -1.36
C TRP A 93 -3.62 -3.26 -1.99
N ILE A 94 -4.93 -3.08 -2.27
CA ILE A 94 -5.46 -1.85 -2.87
C ILE A 94 -5.29 -0.66 -1.89
N GLU A 95 -5.50 -0.89 -0.59
CA GLU A 95 -5.35 0.14 0.44
C GLU A 95 -3.89 0.63 0.51
N ALA A 96 -2.90 -0.27 0.47
CA ALA A 96 -1.48 0.07 0.47
C ALA A 96 -1.03 0.77 -0.82
N ASP A 97 -1.53 0.32 -1.97
CA ASP A 97 -1.29 0.93 -3.29
C ASP A 97 -1.78 2.39 -3.32
N LEU A 98 -3.03 2.61 -2.96
CA LEU A 98 -3.62 3.96 -2.90
C LEU A 98 -2.95 4.84 -1.85
N ALA A 99 -2.51 4.28 -0.72
CA ALA A 99 -1.76 5.01 0.30
C ALA A 99 -0.42 5.51 -0.26
N GLY A 100 0.35 4.63 -0.91
CA GLY A 100 1.60 5.00 -1.58
C GLY A 100 1.39 6.10 -2.63
N MET A 101 0.42 5.91 -3.53
CA MET A 101 0.08 6.91 -4.56
C MET A 101 -0.32 8.26 -3.96
N THR A 102 -1.02 8.27 -2.82
CA THR A 102 -1.48 9.50 -2.15
C THR A 102 -0.33 10.39 -1.70
N ILE A 103 0.79 9.80 -1.31
CA ILE A 103 2.00 10.52 -0.85
C ILE A 103 3.07 10.66 -1.92
N GLY A 104 2.82 10.15 -3.13
CA GLY A 104 3.75 10.21 -4.26
C GLY A 104 4.86 9.16 -4.21
N VAL A 105 4.71 8.12 -3.41
CA VAL A 105 5.51 6.90 -3.44
C VAL A 105 5.06 6.05 -4.63
N VAL A 106 5.99 5.35 -5.26
CA VAL A 106 5.75 4.52 -6.45
C VAL A 106 5.55 3.05 -6.02
N PRO A 107 4.35 2.50 -6.13
CA PRO A 107 4.13 1.07 -5.88
C PRO A 107 4.76 0.22 -6.99
N VAL A 108 5.49 -0.82 -6.59
CA VAL A 108 6.14 -1.79 -7.49
C VAL A 108 5.60 -3.18 -7.14
N PRO A 109 4.62 -3.70 -7.89
CA PRO A 109 4.04 -4.99 -7.57
C PRO A 109 4.98 -6.15 -7.89
N ILE A 110 5.00 -7.15 -6.99
CA ILE A 110 5.66 -8.45 -7.18
C ILE A 110 4.56 -9.50 -7.29
N TYR A 111 4.64 -10.35 -8.30
CA TYR A 111 3.67 -11.43 -8.46
C TYR A 111 3.82 -12.48 -7.33
N PRO A 112 2.70 -13.01 -6.79
CA PRO A 112 2.74 -14.04 -5.75
C PRO A 112 3.50 -15.32 -6.14
N THR A 113 3.69 -15.55 -7.42
CA THR A 113 4.43 -16.70 -7.96
C THR A 113 5.92 -16.43 -8.21
N SER A 114 6.41 -15.21 -7.94
CA SER A 114 7.80 -14.85 -8.15
C SER A 114 8.74 -15.69 -7.30
N THR A 115 9.85 -16.14 -7.92
CA THR A 115 10.92 -16.86 -7.23
C THR A 115 11.76 -15.91 -6.37
N PRO A 116 12.54 -16.42 -5.37
CA PRO A 116 13.46 -15.58 -4.61
C PRO A 116 14.38 -14.71 -5.48
N ASP A 117 14.98 -15.26 -6.54
CA ASP A 117 15.84 -14.51 -7.46
C ASP A 117 15.11 -13.35 -8.17
N GLN A 118 13.84 -13.56 -8.55
CA GLN A 118 13.01 -12.51 -9.14
C GLN A 118 12.67 -11.42 -8.12
N ILE A 119 12.42 -11.80 -6.86
CA ILE A 119 12.18 -10.85 -5.77
C ILE A 119 13.44 -10.00 -5.55
N VAL A 120 14.61 -10.64 -5.44
CA VAL A 120 15.91 -9.95 -5.31
C VAL A 120 16.12 -8.95 -6.43
N HIS A 121 15.91 -9.38 -7.70
CA HIS A 121 16.08 -8.51 -8.85
C HIS A 121 15.17 -7.27 -8.76
N ILE A 122 13.89 -7.44 -8.50
CA ILE A 122 12.93 -6.32 -8.43
C ILE A 122 13.28 -5.37 -7.27
N VAL A 123 13.59 -5.94 -6.09
CA VAL A 123 13.88 -5.17 -4.89
C VAL A 123 15.17 -4.34 -5.06
N THR A 124 16.21 -4.94 -5.61
CA THR A 124 17.51 -4.27 -5.79
C THR A 124 17.50 -3.26 -6.93
N ASP A 125 16.90 -3.61 -8.07
CA ASP A 125 16.80 -2.73 -9.24
C ASP A 125 15.99 -1.47 -8.93
N ALA A 126 14.85 -1.63 -8.26
CA ALA A 126 14.01 -0.50 -7.87
C ALA A 126 14.47 0.18 -6.57
N GLY A 127 15.45 -0.37 -5.83
CA GLY A 127 15.89 0.17 -4.53
C GLY A 127 14.75 0.20 -3.49
N ILE A 128 14.01 -0.90 -3.37
CA ILE A 128 12.85 -1.00 -2.49
C ILE A 128 13.30 -1.16 -1.04
N ARG A 129 12.83 -0.26 -0.17
CA ARG A 129 13.11 -0.29 1.28
C ARG A 129 12.01 -1.00 2.07
N VAL A 130 10.78 -1.03 1.54
CA VAL A 130 9.60 -1.58 2.22
C VAL A 130 8.84 -2.51 1.30
N ILE A 131 8.49 -3.70 1.80
CA ILE A 131 7.59 -4.66 1.12
C ILE A 131 6.34 -4.85 1.96
N VAL A 132 5.16 -4.64 1.37
CA VAL A 132 3.87 -5.09 1.93
C VAL A 132 3.55 -6.45 1.32
N THR A 133 3.35 -7.47 2.15
CA THR A 133 3.17 -8.84 1.67
C THR A 133 2.02 -9.58 2.35
N ALA A 134 1.56 -10.68 1.74
CA ALA A 134 0.38 -11.39 2.20
C ALA A 134 0.55 -11.97 3.61
N GLY A 135 1.64 -12.70 3.88
CA GLY A 135 1.82 -13.37 5.15
C GLY A 135 3.12 -14.17 5.26
N PRO A 136 3.17 -15.14 6.19
CA PRO A 136 4.40 -15.88 6.51
C PRO A 136 5.06 -16.58 5.33
N LYS A 137 4.27 -17.14 4.43
CA LYS A 137 4.79 -17.86 3.24
C LYS A 137 5.58 -16.97 2.30
N GLU A 138 5.12 -15.75 2.08
CA GLU A 138 5.81 -14.75 1.27
C GLU A 138 7.01 -14.18 2.04
N LEU A 139 6.88 -13.99 3.36
CA LEU A 139 7.98 -13.59 4.23
C LEU A 139 9.14 -14.60 4.17
N ASP A 140 8.86 -15.90 4.24
CA ASP A 140 9.89 -16.93 4.19
C ASP A 140 10.72 -16.84 2.90
N ARG A 141 10.09 -16.56 1.74
CA ARG A 141 10.80 -16.33 0.47
C ARG A 141 11.66 -15.07 0.48
N ILE A 142 11.22 -14.03 1.19
CA ILE A 142 12.02 -12.80 1.35
C ILE A 142 13.23 -13.09 2.24
N LEU A 143 13.03 -13.81 3.36
CA LEU A 143 14.10 -14.15 4.30
C LEU A 143 15.14 -15.09 3.68
N GLU A 144 14.73 -16.03 2.82
CA GLU A 144 15.64 -16.94 2.09
C GLU A 144 16.68 -16.19 1.26
N ALA A 145 16.35 -15.01 0.76
CA ALA A 145 17.22 -14.20 -0.09
C ALA A 145 17.62 -12.86 0.55
N ARG A 146 17.41 -12.68 1.85
CA ARG A 146 17.56 -11.42 2.57
C ARG A 146 18.94 -10.77 2.37
N ASP A 147 20.00 -11.56 2.43
CA ASP A 147 21.39 -11.09 2.32
C ASP A 147 21.69 -10.42 0.97
N GLN A 148 20.89 -10.71 -0.04
CA GLN A 148 21.02 -10.14 -1.39
C GLN A 148 20.23 -8.83 -1.56
N MET A 149 19.48 -8.41 -0.54
CA MET A 149 18.62 -7.21 -0.55
C MET A 149 18.99 -6.23 0.56
N PRO A 150 20.23 -5.68 0.57
CA PRO A 150 20.70 -4.84 1.67
C PRO A 150 19.91 -3.54 1.86
N CYS A 151 19.20 -3.08 0.82
CA CYS A 151 18.35 -1.89 0.88
C CYS A 151 17.01 -2.12 1.59
N LEU A 152 16.57 -3.38 1.75
CA LEU A 152 15.28 -3.70 2.36
C LEU A 152 15.36 -3.50 3.89
N GLU A 153 14.52 -2.65 4.45
CA GLU A 153 14.48 -2.30 5.86
C GLU A 153 13.29 -2.92 6.59
N THR A 154 12.12 -2.92 5.94
CA THR A 154 10.88 -3.34 6.59
C THR A 154 10.01 -4.21 5.69
N VAL A 155 9.44 -5.25 6.28
CA VAL A 155 8.36 -6.05 5.70
C VAL A 155 7.09 -5.86 6.51
N VAL A 156 5.98 -5.57 5.81
CA VAL A 156 4.66 -5.39 6.42
C VAL A 156 3.76 -6.56 6.02
N LEU A 157 3.29 -7.32 6.99
CA LEU A 157 2.44 -8.49 6.78
C LEU A 157 0.96 -8.12 6.87
N ILE A 158 0.17 -8.49 5.86
CA ILE A 158 -1.29 -8.39 5.89
C ILE A 158 -1.86 -9.39 6.90
N ASP A 159 -1.39 -10.65 6.85
CA ASP A 159 -1.66 -11.68 7.87
C ASP A 159 -0.34 -12.00 8.61
N PRO A 160 -0.14 -11.48 9.83
CA PRO A 160 1.12 -11.61 10.53
C PRO A 160 1.40 -13.00 11.11
N ALA A 161 0.37 -13.77 11.52
CA ALA A 161 0.49 -15.13 12.08
C ALA A 161 1.70 -15.28 13.05
N ASP A 162 1.84 -14.40 14.02
CA ASP A 162 2.92 -14.38 15.05
C ASP A 162 4.36 -14.18 14.51
N ARG A 163 4.51 -13.63 13.28
CA ARG A 163 5.82 -13.37 12.64
C ARG A 163 6.31 -11.92 12.77
N VAL A 164 5.65 -11.12 13.61
CA VAL A 164 6.05 -9.72 13.87
C VAL A 164 7.29 -9.67 14.77
N GLY A 165 8.22 -8.79 14.46
CA GLY A 165 9.45 -8.60 15.23
C GLY A 165 10.67 -8.32 14.36
N ASP A 166 11.86 -8.45 14.95
CA ASP A 166 13.12 -8.36 14.22
C ASP A 166 13.54 -9.75 13.71
N HIS A 167 13.93 -9.80 12.45
CA HIS A 167 14.44 -10.99 11.77
C HIS A 167 15.83 -10.66 11.18
N ASP A 168 16.88 -10.82 11.97
CA ASP A 168 18.27 -10.57 11.56
C ASP A 168 18.47 -9.15 10.98
N GLY A 169 17.91 -8.14 11.67
CA GLY A 169 18.00 -6.73 11.27
C GLY A 169 16.97 -6.32 10.19
N LEU A 170 16.03 -7.19 9.85
CA LEU A 170 14.85 -6.86 9.06
C LEU A 170 13.65 -6.66 9.99
N THR A 171 13.09 -5.46 10.02
CA THR A 171 11.89 -5.18 10.78
C THR A 171 10.66 -5.79 10.13
N VAL A 172 9.89 -6.58 10.87
CA VAL A 172 8.62 -7.15 10.39
C VAL A 172 7.48 -6.63 11.25
N LEU A 173 6.51 -5.97 10.61
CA LEU A 173 5.33 -5.37 11.25
C LEU A 173 4.05 -5.98 10.67
N SER A 174 2.95 -5.91 11.41
CA SER A 174 1.63 -6.14 10.82
C SER A 174 1.10 -4.86 10.17
N LEU A 175 0.31 -5.02 9.10
CA LEU A 175 -0.36 -3.89 8.43
C LEU A 175 -1.27 -3.12 9.40
N GLU A 176 -1.86 -3.81 10.37
CA GLU A 176 -2.70 -3.20 11.38
C GLU A 176 -1.89 -2.30 12.34
N GLN A 177 -0.69 -2.75 12.79
CA GLN A 177 0.21 -1.90 13.59
C GLN A 177 0.62 -0.65 12.82
N VAL A 178 0.99 -0.81 11.54
CA VAL A 178 1.33 0.32 10.66
C VAL A 178 0.15 1.28 10.53
N ARG A 179 -1.04 0.78 10.27
CA ARG A 179 -2.25 1.60 10.16
C ARG A 179 -2.56 2.36 11.46
N GLN A 180 -2.41 1.71 12.61
CA GLN A 180 -2.64 2.34 13.92
C GLN A 180 -1.63 3.44 14.21
N ALA A 181 -0.37 3.27 13.83
CA ALA A 181 0.64 4.32 13.95
C ALA A 181 0.32 5.58 13.13
N GLY A 182 -0.46 5.45 12.05
CA GLY A 182 -0.92 6.60 11.25
C GLY A 182 -2.25 7.20 11.68
N VAL A 183 -2.92 6.66 12.70
CA VAL A 183 -4.17 7.23 13.25
C VAL A 183 -3.82 8.20 14.37
N SER A 184 -4.05 9.51 14.16
CA SER A 184 -3.91 10.52 15.21
C SER A 184 -4.99 10.35 16.28
N GLU A 185 -4.71 10.77 17.53
CA GLU A 185 -5.67 10.73 18.65
C GLU A 185 -7.01 11.45 18.33
N GLU A 186 -6.97 12.45 17.46
CA GLU A 186 -8.17 13.21 17.01
C GLU A 186 -9.11 12.39 16.10
N MET A 187 -8.69 11.21 15.61
CA MET A 187 -9.48 10.34 14.72
C MET A 187 -9.96 9.04 15.38
N GLN A 188 -9.76 8.90 16.68
CA GLN A 188 -10.39 7.81 17.43
C GLN A 188 -11.86 8.15 17.66
N PRO A 189 -12.81 7.20 17.41
CA PRO A 189 -14.24 7.43 17.59
C PRO A 189 -14.64 7.69 19.04
#